data_bd9ac0d794b1a1d1af3c080905d24dd5
#
_entry.id   bd9ac0d794b1a1d1af3c080905d24dd5
#
_cell.length_a   1.000
_cell.length_b   1.000
_cell.length_c   1.000
_cell.angle_alpha   90.00
_cell.angle_beta   90.00
_cell.angle_gamma   90.00
#
_symmetry.space_group_name_H-M   'P 1'
#
loop_
_entity.id
_entity.type
_entity.pdbx_description
1 polymer ?
#
loop_
_entity_poly.entity_id
_entity_poly.type
_entity_poly.pdbx_seq_one_letter_code
_entity_poly.pdbx_strand_id
1 'polypeptide(L)'
;MQVEGRTQGTPVYETLEPEDGVGLALLPEPSPGDVFFDIEGDPFVGPGGLEYLFGYVAAEDSGAWRYTGMWGLSAEEEKRNFEEFVDWLTARWKTYTDMHVYHFAPYEPGAFKRLMGRYGTREEEVDQMLRGNLFVDLYRTVRG
;
A
#
# COMPACT_ATOMS: atom_id res chain seq x y z
N MET A 1 15.10 25.07 -15.44
CA MET A 1 14.82 23.62 -15.64
C MET A 1 13.53 23.35 -16.41
N GLN A 2 12.30 23.69 -15.94
CA GLN A 2 11.04 23.37 -16.68
C GLN A 2 10.93 24.06 -18.05
N VAL A 3 11.46 25.28 -18.21
CA VAL A 3 11.47 26.03 -19.48
C VAL A 3 12.44 25.42 -20.49
N GLU A 4 13.61 25.00 -20.06
CA GLU A 4 14.63 24.32 -20.88
C GLU A 4 14.14 22.97 -21.40
N GLY A 5 13.48 22.17 -20.55
CA GLY A 5 12.89 20.89 -20.95
C GLY A 5 11.83 21.02 -22.04
N ARG A 6 11.00 22.08 -22.01
CA ARG A 6 10.02 22.39 -23.06
C ARG A 6 10.66 22.74 -24.39
N THR A 7 11.80 23.44 -24.36
CA THR A 7 12.50 23.90 -25.57
C THR A 7 13.29 22.75 -26.23
N GLN A 8 13.78 21.80 -25.43
CA GLN A 8 14.58 20.67 -25.90
C GLN A 8 13.76 19.39 -26.15
N GLY A 9 12.49 19.37 -25.76
CA GLY A 9 11.60 18.20 -25.89
C GLY A 9 11.98 17.00 -24.99
N THR A 10 12.90 17.23 -24.04
CA THR A 10 13.34 16.23 -23.05
C THR A 10 13.21 16.79 -21.64
N PRO A 11 12.76 15.98 -20.66
CA PRO A 11 12.73 16.40 -19.26
C PRO A 11 14.15 16.76 -18.79
N VAL A 12 14.29 17.94 -18.17
CA VAL A 12 15.53 18.32 -17.48
C VAL A 12 15.35 18.00 -15.99
N TYR A 13 16.24 17.18 -15.47
CA TYR A 13 16.24 16.79 -14.05
C TYR A 13 17.66 16.96 -13.47
N GLU A 14 17.72 17.10 -12.18
CA GLU A 14 18.94 17.11 -11.39
C GLU A 14 18.78 16.05 -10.29
N THR A 15 19.78 15.20 -10.15
CA THR A 15 19.86 14.26 -9.03
C THR A 15 20.57 14.96 -7.87
N LEU A 16 19.91 14.92 -6.70
CA LEU A 16 20.50 15.41 -5.47
C LEU A 16 21.20 14.27 -4.76
N GLU A 17 22.27 14.58 -4.03
CA GLU A 17 22.90 13.60 -3.14
C GLU A 17 21.93 13.22 -2.02
N PRO A 18 21.83 11.94 -1.66
CA PRO A 18 20.99 11.50 -0.54
C PRO A 18 21.45 12.14 0.77
N GLU A 19 20.49 12.63 1.55
CA GLU A 19 20.74 13.12 2.91
C GLU A 19 20.14 12.17 3.93
N ASP A 20 20.87 11.89 5.01
CA ASP A 20 20.41 11.00 6.07
C ASP A 20 19.09 11.50 6.70
N GLY A 21 18.07 10.62 6.77
CA GLY A 21 16.77 10.92 7.36
C GLY A 21 15.85 11.78 6.50
N VAL A 22 16.16 11.98 5.21
CA VAL A 22 15.37 12.77 4.26
C VAL A 22 15.16 12.00 2.96
N GLY A 23 13.97 12.14 2.36
CA GLY A 23 13.66 11.59 1.04
C GLY A 23 13.82 10.06 1.00
N LEU A 24 14.59 9.56 0.03
CA LEU A 24 14.77 8.10 -0.16
C LEU A 24 15.49 7.41 1.03
N ALA A 25 16.27 8.16 1.83
CA ALA A 25 16.90 7.61 3.03
C ALA A 25 15.90 7.27 4.17
N LEU A 26 14.62 7.66 4.02
CA LEU A 26 13.54 7.26 4.93
C LEU A 26 12.97 5.88 4.63
N LEU A 27 13.30 5.30 3.47
CA LEU A 27 12.82 3.98 3.11
C LEU A 27 13.56 2.90 3.92
N PRO A 28 12.86 1.87 4.39
CA PRO A 28 13.51 0.73 4.99
C PRO A 28 14.30 -0.07 3.94
N GLU A 29 15.16 -0.99 4.43
CA GLU A 29 15.86 -1.93 3.56
C GLU A 29 14.85 -2.80 2.79
N PRO A 30 15.05 -3.03 1.48
CA PRO A 30 14.15 -3.85 0.69
C PRO A 30 14.11 -5.31 1.15
N SER A 31 12.92 -5.89 1.17
CA SER A 31 12.69 -7.31 1.44
C SER A 31 12.05 -8.02 0.25
N PRO A 32 12.38 -9.29 -0.04
CA PRO A 32 11.67 -10.06 -1.05
C PRO A 32 10.18 -10.28 -0.71
N GLY A 33 9.80 -10.03 0.53
CA GLY A 33 8.43 -10.06 1.00
C GLY A 33 7.63 -8.78 0.72
N ASP A 34 8.26 -7.71 0.31
CA ASP A 34 7.62 -6.40 0.12
C ASP A 34 6.40 -6.44 -0.79
N VAL A 35 5.42 -5.58 -0.47
CA VAL A 35 4.16 -5.47 -1.18
C VAL A 35 3.90 -3.99 -1.49
N PHE A 36 3.52 -3.68 -2.73
CA PHE A 36 3.02 -2.37 -3.12
C PHE A 36 1.50 -2.46 -3.23
N PHE A 37 0.80 -1.67 -2.45
CA PHE A 37 -0.63 -1.82 -2.22
C PHE A 37 -1.39 -0.51 -2.39
N ASP A 38 -2.56 -0.59 -3.01
CA ASP A 38 -3.46 0.53 -3.24
C ASP A 38 -4.92 0.08 -3.11
N ILE A 39 -5.80 0.98 -2.63
CA ILE A 39 -7.25 0.75 -2.51
C ILE A 39 -7.98 1.83 -3.27
N GLU A 40 -8.96 1.41 -4.08
CA GLU A 40 -9.88 2.31 -4.74
C GLU A 40 -11.29 2.17 -4.15
N GLY A 41 -11.89 3.30 -3.80
CA GLY A 41 -13.19 3.35 -3.16
C GLY A 41 -14.10 4.44 -3.72
N ASP A 42 -15.40 4.26 -3.53
CA ASP A 42 -16.42 5.26 -3.80
C ASP A 42 -17.17 5.60 -2.51
N PRO A 43 -16.98 6.81 -1.94
CA PRO A 43 -17.62 7.21 -0.70
C PRO A 43 -19.14 7.43 -0.83
N PHE A 44 -19.67 7.47 -2.04
CA PHE A 44 -21.09 7.73 -2.32
C PHE A 44 -21.92 6.46 -2.49
N VAL A 45 -21.32 5.29 -2.49
CA VAL A 45 -22.03 4.01 -2.55
C VAL A 45 -22.55 3.63 -1.17
N GLY A 46 -23.88 3.58 -0.99
CA GLY A 46 -24.49 3.21 0.27
C GLY A 46 -24.16 4.14 1.44
N PRO A 47 -24.54 3.79 2.67
CA PRO A 47 -24.39 4.66 3.84
C PRO A 47 -22.95 4.76 4.41
N GLY A 48 -21.98 4.10 3.82
CA GLY A 48 -20.61 4.10 4.35
C GLY A 48 -19.52 4.03 3.28
N GLY A 49 -19.86 4.23 2.01
CA GLY A 49 -18.94 4.03 0.89
C GLY A 49 -18.67 2.55 0.61
N LEU A 50 -17.92 2.28 -0.42
CA LEU A 50 -17.50 0.95 -0.84
C LEU A 50 -16.05 0.99 -1.32
N GLU A 51 -15.17 0.18 -0.76
CA GLU A 51 -13.84 -0.07 -1.30
C GLU A 51 -13.97 -1.18 -2.36
N TYR A 52 -14.01 -0.78 -3.63
CA TYR A 52 -14.36 -1.70 -4.73
C TYR A 52 -13.16 -2.41 -5.35
N LEU A 53 -11.92 -1.97 -5.07
CA LEU A 53 -10.70 -2.60 -5.57
C LEU A 53 -9.60 -2.61 -4.52
N PHE A 54 -9.08 -3.79 -4.24
CA PHE A 54 -7.80 -3.99 -3.54
C PHE A 54 -6.77 -4.42 -4.58
N GLY A 55 -5.84 -3.52 -4.92
CA GLY A 55 -4.79 -3.77 -5.90
C GLY A 55 -3.43 -3.92 -5.22
N TYR A 56 -2.68 -4.97 -5.54
CA TYR A 56 -1.33 -5.10 -5.02
C TYR A 56 -0.35 -5.73 -6.00
N VAL A 57 0.92 -5.37 -5.85
CA VAL A 57 2.05 -5.98 -6.54
C VAL A 57 2.96 -6.62 -5.50
N ALA A 58 3.31 -7.88 -5.71
CA ALA A 58 4.23 -8.63 -4.86
C ALA A 58 5.08 -9.58 -5.71
N ALA A 59 6.27 -9.95 -5.20
CA ALA A 59 7.08 -10.98 -5.84
C ALA A 59 6.48 -12.36 -5.57
N GLU A 60 6.44 -13.20 -6.61
CA GLU A 60 6.16 -14.63 -6.53
C GLU A 60 7.42 -15.41 -6.10
N ASP A 61 7.29 -16.69 -5.79
CA ASP A 61 8.43 -17.57 -5.45
C ASP A 61 9.49 -17.66 -6.57
N SER A 62 9.07 -17.42 -7.82
CA SER A 62 9.96 -17.32 -8.97
C SER A 62 10.83 -16.04 -8.98
N GLY A 63 10.53 -15.07 -8.10
CA GLY A 63 11.12 -13.73 -8.09
C GLY A 63 10.47 -12.77 -9.09
N ALA A 64 9.50 -13.20 -9.88
CA ALA A 64 8.75 -12.34 -10.79
C ALA A 64 7.72 -11.50 -10.02
N TRP A 65 7.63 -10.22 -10.35
CA TRP A 65 6.61 -9.33 -9.80
C TRP A 65 5.27 -9.54 -10.48
N ARG A 66 4.21 -9.66 -9.69
CA ARG A 66 2.86 -9.87 -10.18
C ARG A 66 1.87 -8.89 -9.56
N TYR A 67 1.03 -8.32 -10.41
CA TYR A 67 -0.14 -7.55 -9.98
C TYR A 67 -1.32 -8.49 -9.73
N THR A 68 -2.03 -8.24 -8.63
CA THR A 68 -3.31 -8.88 -8.29
C THR A 68 -4.34 -7.80 -7.99
N GLY A 69 -5.50 -7.87 -8.63
CA GLY A 69 -6.64 -6.98 -8.39
C GLY A 69 -7.84 -7.77 -7.90
N MET A 70 -8.33 -7.44 -6.70
CA MET A 70 -9.50 -8.05 -6.07
C MET A 70 -10.67 -7.08 -6.15
N TRP A 71 -11.56 -7.31 -7.10
CA TRP A 71 -12.74 -6.48 -7.32
C TRP A 71 -13.91 -6.92 -6.46
N GLY A 72 -14.66 -5.95 -5.89
CA GLY A 72 -15.88 -6.18 -5.13
C GLY A 72 -16.86 -5.03 -5.33
N LEU A 73 -18.07 -5.33 -5.82
CA LEU A 73 -19.10 -4.34 -6.14
C LEU A 73 -20.28 -4.39 -5.15
N SER A 74 -20.13 -5.15 -4.07
CA SER A 74 -21.10 -5.23 -2.96
C SER A 74 -20.38 -5.25 -1.61
N ALA A 75 -21.10 -4.97 -0.52
CA ALA A 75 -20.55 -5.02 0.83
C ALA A 75 -20.05 -6.42 1.22
N GLU A 76 -20.70 -7.47 0.72
CA GLU A 76 -20.27 -8.86 0.95
C GLU A 76 -18.95 -9.14 0.22
N GLU A 77 -18.77 -8.64 -0.98
CA GLU A 77 -17.53 -8.79 -1.75
C GLU A 77 -16.42 -7.93 -1.17
N GLU A 78 -16.69 -6.70 -0.75
CA GLU A 78 -15.74 -5.84 -0.03
C GLU A 78 -15.22 -6.56 1.23
N LYS A 79 -16.14 -7.10 2.06
CA LYS A 79 -15.77 -7.85 3.26
C LYS A 79 -14.88 -9.04 2.94
N ARG A 80 -15.27 -9.85 1.95
CA ARG A 80 -14.52 -11.03 1.52
C ARG A 80 -13.11 -10.64 1.04
N ASN A 81 -13.01 -9.64 0.18
CA ASN A 81 -11.72 -9.17 -0.34
C ASN A 81 -10.82 -8.64 0.76
N PHE A 82 -11.38 -7.91 1.71
CA PHE A 82 -10.65 -7.44 2.89
C PHE A 82 -10.12 -8.60 3.73
N GLU A 83 -10.96 -9.59 4.04
CA GLU A 83 -10.57 -10.76 4.82
C GLU A 83 -9.50 -11.58 4.11
N GLU A 84 -9.68 -11.88 2.83
CA GLU A 84 -8.72 -12.64 2.02
C GLU A 84 -7.36 -11.91 1.91
N PHE A 85 -7.38 -10.58 1.72
CA PHE A 85 -6.14 -9.80 1.64
C PHE A 85 -5.41 -9.76 2.99
N VAL A 86 -6.12 -9.54 4.10
CA VAL A 86 -5.51 -9.53 5.44
C VAL A 86 -4.94 -10.91 5.79
N ASP A 87 -5.64 -11.99 5.47
CA ASP A 87 -5.17 -13.36 5.71
C ASP A 87 -3.91 -13.66 4.89
N TRP A 88 -3.92 -13.30 3.59
CA TRP A 88 -2.77 -13.46 2.72
C TRP A 88 -1.56 -12.64 3.22
N LEU A 89 -1.79 -11.40 3.60
CA LEU A 89 -0.75 -10.51 4.09
C LEU A 89 -0.16 -11.00 5.41
N THR A 90 -1.00 -11.50 6.31
CA THR A 90 -0.59 -12.12 7.57
C THR A 90 0.29 -13.36 7.35
N ALA A 91 -0.10 -14.22 6.41
CA ALA A 91 0.68 -15.41 6.06
C ALA A 91 2.04 -15.03 5.44
N ARG A 92 2.05 -14.03 4.55
CA ARG A 92 3.27 -13.52 3.93
C ARG A 92 4.22 -12.91 4.97
N TRP A 93 3.70 -12.10 5.89
CA TRP A 93 4.50 -11.49 6.96
C TRP A 93 5.14 -12.51 7.91
N LYS A 94 4.49 -13.64 8.15
CA LYS A 94 5.10 -14.77 8.90
C LYS A 94 6.29 -15.39 8.17
N THR A 95 6.27 -15.36 6.84
CA THR A 95 7.36 -15.90 5.99
C THR A 95 8.49 -14.90 5.83
N TYR A 96 8.15 -13.62 5.63
CA TYR A 96 9.10 -12.52 5.41
C TYR A 96 8.93 -11.50 6.53
N THR A 97 9.58 -11.74 7.67
CA THR A 97 9.37 -10.95 8.91
C THR A 97 9.89 -9.51 8.81
N ASP A 98 10.73 -9.24 7.82
CA ASP A 98 11.34 -7.96 7.48
C ASP A 98 10.65 -7.22 6.33
N MET A 99 9.52 -7.75 5.84
CA MET A 99 8.77 -7.13 4.75
C MET A 99 8.03 -5.86 5.17
N HIS A 100 7.69 -5.06 4.16
CA HIS A 100 6.86 -3.87 4.30
C HIS A 100 5.73 -3.84 3.27
N VAL A 101 4.67 -3.10 3.61
CA VAL A 101 3.56 -2.78 2.72
C VAL A 101 3.64 -1.30 2.37
N TYR A 102 4.08 -1.02 1.17
CA TYR A 102 4.20 0.35 0.66
C TYR A 102 2.86 0.83 0.12
N HIS A 103 2.47 2.01 0.55
CA HIS A 103 1.25 2.69 0.12
C HIS A 103 1.52 4.19 -0.09
N PHE A 104 0.57 4.92 -0.63
CA PHE A 104 0.74 6.36 -0.87
C PHE A 104 -0.33 7.17 -0.12
N ALA A 105 0.12 8.00 0.85
CA ALA A 105 -0.71 8.76 1.79
C ALA A 105 -1.44 7.85 2.83
N PRO A 106 -2.16 8.39 3.82
CA PRO A 106 -2.71 7.61 4.94
C PRO A 106 -4.04 6.90 4.64
N TYR A 107 -4.41 6.73 3.36
CA TYR A 107 -5.71 6.17 2.98
C TYR A 107 -5.84 4.69 3.39
N GLU A 108 -4.90 3.84 3.00
CA GLU A 108 -4.95 2.39 3.19
C GLU A 108 -5.00 1.98 4.66
N PRO A 109 -4.13 2.46 5.56
CA PRO A 109 -4.25 2.17 6.99
C PRO A 109 -5.57 2.69 7.60
N GLY A 110 -6.10 3.79 7.06
CA GLY A 110 -7.42 4.31 7.43
C GLY A 110 -8.56 3.40 6.98
N ALA A 111 -8.49 2.88 5.74
CA ALA A 111 -9.44 1.93 5.20
C ALA A 111 -9.46 0.62 6.01
N PHE A 112 -8.30 0.07 6.35
CA PHE A 112 -8.20 -1.11 7.21
C PHE A 112 -8.90 -0.93 8.56
N LYS A 113 -8.68 0.22 9.23
CA LYS A 113 -9.37 0.53 10.49
C LYS A 113 -10.87 0.64 10.33
N ARG A 114 -11.35 1.23 9.22
CA ARG A 114 -12.79 1.32 8.94
C ARG A 114 -13.39 -0.04 8.65
N LEU A 115 -12.75 -0.86 7.84
CA LEU A 115 -13.25 -2.16 7.41
C LEU A 115 -13.27 -3.18 8.55
N MET A 116 -12.20 -3.27 9.36
CA MET A 116 -12.21 -4.14 10.53
C MET A 116 -13.34 -3.78 11.49
N GLY A 117 -13.55 -2.49 11.75
CA GLY A 117 -14.65 -2.02 12.64
C GLY A 117 -16.03 -2.20 12.01
N ARG A 118 -16.18 -1.95 10.70
CA ARG A 118 -17.46 -2.12 9.97
C ARG A 118 -17.93 -3.57 9.99
N TYR A 119 -17.02 -4.51 9.80
CA TYR A 119 -17.33 -5.92 9.65
C TYR A 119 -17.06 -6.76 10.90
N GLY A 120 -16.45 -6.20 11.94
CA GLY A 120 -16.09 -6.91 13.17
C GLY A 120 -15.20 -8.12 12.90
N THR A 121 -14.18 -7.96 12.04
CA THR A 121 -13.35 -9.07 11.55
C THR A 121 -11.88 -8.64 11.42
N ARG A 122 -10.95 -9.58 11.61
CA ARG A 122 -9.48 -9.37 11.46
C ARG A 122 -8.92 -8.22 12.31
N GLU A 123 -9.56 -7.90 13.43
CA GLU A 123 -9.17 -6.77 14.29
C GLU A 123 -7.77 -6.99 14.89
N GLU A 124 -7.46 -8.22 15.31
CA GLU A 124 -6.18 -8.56 15.91
C GLU A 124 -5.06 -8.49 14.86
N GLU A 125 -5.26 -9.05 13.68
CA GLU A 125 -4.28 -9.04 12.59
C GLU A 125 -3.97 -7.61 12.13
N VAL A 126 -5.00 -6.80 11.93
CA VAL A 126 -4.84 -5.39 11.53
C VAL A 126 -4.14 -4.59 12.63
N ASP A 127 -4.49 -4.78 13.89
CA ASP A 127 -3.84 -4.09 15.01
C ASP A 127 -2.35 -4.47 15.09
N GLN A 128 -2.01 -5.73 14.91
CA GLN A 128 -0.62 -6.20 14.86
C GLN A 128 0.15 -5.56 13.69
N MET A 129 -0.44 -5.49 12.49
CA MET A 129 0.17 -4.85 11.32
C MET A 129 0.46 -3.37 11.55
N LEU A 130 -0.52 -2.65 12.14
CA LEU A 130 -0.38 -1.23 12.41
C LEU A 130 0.66 -0.92 13.49
N ARG A 131 0.72 -1.73 14.55
CA ARG A 131 1.70 -1.58 15.65
C ARG A 131 3.09 -2.07 15.24
N GLY A 132 3.16 -3.06 14.36
CA GLY A 132 4.40 -3.63 13.86
C GLY A 132 5.10 -2.76 12.80
N ASN A 133 4.56 -1.57 12.49
CA ASN A 133 5.07 -0.67 11.45
C ASN A 133 5.22 -1.35 10.08
N LEU A 134 4.31 -2.28 9.77
CA LEU A 134 4.32 -2.99 8.50
C LEU A 134 4.06 -2.04 7.32
N PHE A 135 3.27 -0.97 7.53
CA PHE A 135 2.90 0.00 6.51
C PHE A 135 3.91 1.13 6.37
N VAL A 136 4.39 1.38 5.14
CA VAL A 136 5.34 2.43 4.79
C VAL A 136 4.67 3.43 3.84
N ASP A 137 4.48 4.65 4.31
CA ASP A 137 3.85 5.73 3.53
C ASP A 137 4.88 6.42 2.62
N LEU A 138 4.83 6.12 1.33
CA LEU A 138 5.70 6.71 0.31
C LEU A 138 5.51 8.23 0.16
N TYR A 139 4.34 8.77 0.50
CA TYR A 139 4.09 10.20 0.46
C TYR A 139 5.00 10.97 1.44
N ARG A 140 5.30 10.38 2.60
CA ARG A 140 6.24 10.95 3.57
C ARG A 140 7.64 11.02 2.99
N THR A 141 8.08 9.99 2.28
CA THR A 141 9.37 9.94 1.58
C THR A 141 9.47 11.01 0.49
N VAL A 142 8.39 11.21 -0.29
CA VAL A 142 8.36 12.22 -1.37
C VAL A 142 8.35 13.65 -0.83
N ARG A 143 7.77 13.88 0.35
CA ARG A 143 7.73 15.22 0.96
C ARG A 143 9.00 15.58 1.73
N GLY A 144 9.78 14.59 2.11
CA GLY A 144 11.11 14.68 2.69
C GLY A 144 11.20 15.31 4.02
#